data_86e9e52ea6a49a8292c16b07baec1567
#
_entry.id   86e9e52ea6a49a8292c16b07baec1567
#
_cell.length_a   1.000
_cell.length_b   1.000
_cell.length_c   1.000
_cell.angle_alpha   90.00
_cell.angle_beta   90.00
_cell.angle_gamma   90.00
#
_symmetry.space_group_name_H-M   'P 1'
#
loop_
_entity.id
_entity.type
_entity.pdbx_description
1 polymer ?
#
loop_
_entity_poly.entity_id
_entity_poly.type
_entity_poly.pdbx_seq_one_letter_code
_entity_poly.pdbx_strand_id
1 'polypeptide(L)'
;MLHYNSNLEDLYKTKVPLPTTSYQPISNVYLINALTQQLFTQGLTVTNNYHTLYSGGQRVIGYLGIQDLNNPDPAFKMMLAYRNSYDKSMSVALAAGAMVMICSNGMVIGDITYMRRHTKNVFDDLGEMIYNTTHSLRHQIDKAAAIKEVLHAQQLGRTDTAHIIGDLFYKHELLRANQLTALTREIEKSENFAMPNGQGSAWNLYNNITEVLKKGNLGAIEQNKEITEYFLEEVV
;
A
#
# COMPACT_ATOMS: atom_id res chain seq x y z
N MET A 1 -14.01 -12.45 2.54
CA MET A 1 -13.69 -11.37 1.58
C MET A 1 -14.27 -10.08 2.13
N LEU A 2 -13.46 -9.06 2.38
CA LEU A 2 -13.96 -7.77 2.87
C LEU A 2 -14.65 -7.07 1.69
N HIS A 3 -15.93 -6.74 1.83
CA HIS A 3 -16.64 -5.95 0.84
C HIS A 3 -16.39 -4.47 1.13
N TYR A 4 -15.54 -3.85 0.33
CA TYR A 4 -15.34 -2.39 0.39
C TYR A 4 -16.45 -1.67 -0.37
N ASN A 5 -17.02 -0.65 0.25
CA ASN A 5 -17.99 0.25 -0.37
C ASN A 5 -17.25 1.52 -0.82
N SER A 6 -17.56 2.04 -1.99
CA SER A 6 -17.07 3.31 -2.49
C SER A 6 -18.08 4.47 -2.29
N ASN A 7 -19.25 4.17 -1.76
CA ASN A 7 -20.29 5.18 -1.54
C ASN A 7 -20.04 5.97 -0.25
N LEU A 8 -19.58 7.22 -0.38
CA LEU A 8 -19.37 8.13 0.74
C LEU A 8 -20.65 8.45 1.53
N GLU A 9 -21.84 8.29 0.94
CA GLU A 9 -23.11 8.57 1.63
C GLU A 9 -23.30 7.74 2.89
N ASP A 10 -22.77 6.51 2.93
CA ASP A 10 -22.88 5.65 4.11
C ASP A 10 -22.12 6.21 5.32
N LEU A 11 -21.04 6.97 5.06
CA LEU A 11 -20.28 7.65 6.12
C LEU A 11 -21.06 8.83 6.73
N TYR A 12 -21.92 9.48 5.95
CA TYR A 12 -22.78 10.57 6.44
C TYR A 12 -23.96 10.07 7.29
N LYS A 13 -24.40 8.84 7.06
CA LYS A 13 -25.56 8.28 7.78
C LYS A 13 -25.25 7.97 9.25
N THR A 14 -23.99 7.75 9.58
CA THR A 14 -23.60 7.43 10.96
C THR A 14 -23.42 8.71 11.77
N LYS A 15 -24.26 8.88 12.80
CA LYS A 15 -24.18 10.05 13.67
C LYS A 15 -22.88 10.06 14.47
N VAL A 16 -22.17 11.20 14.39
CA VAL A 16 -20.98 11.42 15.22
C VAL A 16 -21.41 11.58 16.68
N PRO A 17 -20.81 10.84 17.63
CA PRO A 17 -21.14 10.97 19.05
C PRO A 17 -20.81 12.36 19.58
N LEU A 18 -21.44 12.73 20.68
CA LEU A 18 -21.05 13.95 21.39
C LEU A 18 -19.71 13.74 22.12
N PRO A 19 -18.87 14.79 22.19
CA PRO A 19 -17.64 14.75 22.96
C PRO A 19 -17.95 14.58 24.46
N THR A 20 -16.96 14.03 25.17
CA THR A 20 -16.98 13.98 26.66
C THR A 20 -15.76 14.71 27.23
N THR A 21 -15.60 14.74 28.52
CA THR A 21 -14.44 15.38 29.16
C THR A 21 -13.09 14.78 28.75
N SER A 22 -13.06 13.49 28.36
CA SER A 22 -11.83 12.76 28.00
C SER A 22 -11.81 12.23 26.57
N TYR A 23 -12.93 12.38 25.84
CA TYR A 23 -13.09 11.80 24.51
C TYR A 23 -13.57 12.87 23.51
N GLN A 24 -12.84 12.99 22.42
CA GLN A 24 -13.19 13.85 21.28
C GLN A 24 -13.33 12.98 20.02
N PRO A 25 -14.55 12.77 19.51
CA PRO A 25 -14.75 12.02 18.26
C PRO A 25 -14.27 12.80 17.06
N ILE A 26 -13.69 12.10 16.10
CA ILE A 26 -13.35 12.64 14.79
C ILE A 26 -14.38 12.13 13.80
N SER A 27 -15.08 13.04 13.10
CA SER A 27 -15.99 12.67 12.03
C SER A 27 -15.24 11.94 10.92
N ASN A 28 -15.77 10.81 10.44
CA ASN A 28 -15.19 10.06 9.32
C ASN A 28 -15.10 10.95 8.08
N VAL A 29 -16.13 11.74 7.80
CA VAL A 29 -16.20 12.67 6.67
C VAL A 29 -15.16 13.77 6.81
N TYR A 30 -15.01 14.35 8.01
CA TYR A 30 -14.00 15.36 8.28
C TYR A 30 -12.57 14.79 8.02
N LEU A 31 -12.29 13.59 8.53
CA LEU A 31 -11.00 12.94 8.34
C LEU A 31 -10.67 12.76 6.85
N ILE A 32 -11.61 12.23 6.07
CA ILE A 32 -11.41 11.99 4.64
C ILE A 32 -11.25 13.32 3.87
N ASN A 33 -12.06 14.32 4.18
CA ASN A 33 -11.97 15.63 3.53
C ASN A 33 -10.63 16.32 3.85
N ALA A 34 -10.17 16.27 5.10
CA ALA A 34 -8.90 16.84 5.51
C ALA A 34 -7.71 16.14 4.83
N LEU A 35 -7.75 14.80 4.73
CA LEU A 35 -6.77 14.02 3.97
C LEU A 35 -6.77 14.41 2.48
N THR A 36 -7.94 14.47 1.86
CA THR A 36 -8.08 14.83 0.43
C THR A 36 -7.55 16.23 0.15
N GLN A 37 -7.88 17.19 1.02
CA GLN A 37 -7.40 18.56 0.87
C GLN A 37 -5.87 18.63 1.01
N GLN A 38 -5.30 17.96 2.01
CA GLN A 38 -3.86 17.97 2.22
C GLN A 38 -3.12 17.26 1.08
N LEU A 39 -3.63 16.15 0.56
CA LEU A 39 -3.09 15.48 -0.63
C LEU A 39 -3.07 16.42 -1.83
N PHE A 40 -4.14 17.17 -2.05
CA PHE A 40 -4.21 18.14 -3.16
C PHE A 40 -3.13 19.22 -3.06
N THR A 41 -2.81 19.71 -1.86
CA THR A 41 -1.70 20.67 -1.67
C THR A 41 -0.32 20.08 -2.02
N GLN A 42 -0.19 18.76 -2.04
CA GLN A 42 1.03 18.03 -2.43
C GLN A 42 1.06 17.67 -3.93
N GLY A 43 0.10 18.14 -4.72
CA GLY A 43 -0.04 17.75 -6.12
C GLY A 43 -0.57 16.34 -6.33
N LEU A 44 -1.26 15.79 -5.34
CA LEU A 44 -1.85 14.46 -5.36
C LEU A 44 -3.37 14.56 -5.40
N THR A 45 -4.02 13.64 -6.12
CA THR A 45 -5.47 13.56 -6.17
C THR A 45 -6.00 12.22 -5.71
N VAL A 46 -7.16 12.22 -5.07
CA VAL A 46 -7.87 10.99 -4.68
C VAL A 46 -8.68 10.50 -5.87
N THR A 47 -8.38 9.32 -6.36
CA THR A 47 -9.10 8.68 -7.48
C THR A 47 -10.24 7.79 -7.00
N ASN A 48 -10.08 7.17 -5.84
CA ASN A 48 -11.07 6.26 -5.27
C ASN A 48 -11.04 6.35 -3.74
N ASN A 49 -12.20 6.12 -3.12
CA ASN A 49 -12.32 5.90 -1.69
C ASN A 49 -13.03 4.57 -1.47
N TYR A 50 -12.34 3.65 -0.81
CA TYR A 50 -12.87 2.35 -0.46
C TYR A 50 -12.91 2.23 1.06
N HIS A 51 -14.07 1.84 1.60
CA HIS A 51 -14.22 1.68 3.04
C HIS A 51 -15.16 0.53 3.39
N THR A 52 -15.03 0.08 4.61
CA THR A 52 -15.93 -0.87 5.23
C THR A 52 -16.36 -0.34 6.59
N LEU A 53 -17.66 -0.34 6.82
CA LEU A 53 -18.25 0.03 8.10
C LEU A 53 -18.54 -1.23 8.94
N TYR A 54 -18.15 -1.18 10.20
CA TYR A 54 -18.36 -2.25 11.17
C TYR A 54 -19.20 -1.75 12.35
N SER A 55 -19.76 -2.68 13.11
CA SER A 55 -20.52 -2.38 14.33
C SER A 55 -21.62 -1.32 14.13
N GLY A 56 -22.40 -1.46 13.04
CA GLY A 56 -23.46 -0.50 12.72
C GLY A 56 -22.95 0.89 12.36
N GLY A 57 -21.79 1.00 11.75
CA GLY A 57 -21.18 2.26 11.35
C GLY A 57 -20.26 2.90 12.40
N GLN A 58 -20.17 2.28 13.61
CA GLN A 58 -19.34 2.82 14.69
C GLN A 58 -17.84 2.72 14.43
N ARG A 59 -17.42 1.91 13.48
CA ARG A 59 -16.02 1.71 13.08
C ARG A 59 -15.90 1.79 11.57
N VAL A 60 -14.85 2.45 11.11
CA VAL A 60 -14.50 2.51 9.68
C VAL A 60 -13.07 2.10 9.48
N ILE A 61 -12.83 1.32 8.45
CA ILE A 61 -11.50 1.03 7.90
C ILE A 61 -11.61 1.24 6.39
N GLY A 62 -10.68 1.98 5.82
CA GLY A 62 -10.70 2.26 4.40
C GLY A 62 -9.35 2.67 3.86
N TYR A 63 -9.32 2.93 2.56
CA TYR A 63 -8.17 3.50 1.88
C TYR A 63 -8.59 4.43 0.74
N LEU A 64 -7.78 5.44 0.53
CA LEU A 64 -7.87 6.36 -0.60
C LEU A 64 -6.89 5.87 -1.67
N GLY A 65 -7.39 5.65 -2.87
CA GLY A 65 -6.54 5.49 -4.06
C GLY A 65 -6.05 6.86 -4.49
N ILE A 66 -4.76 7.00 -4.75
CA ILE A 66 -4.11 8.28 -4.97
C ILE A 66 -3.33 8.24 -6.27
N GLN A 67 -3.36 9.36 -7.00
CA GLN A 67 -2.61 9.58 -8.23
C GLN A 67 -1.81 10.87 -8.14
N ASP A 68 -0.59 10.86 -8.65
CA ASP A 68 0.21 12.07 -8.85
C ASP A 68 -0.34 12.87 -10.03
N LEU A 69 -0.66 14.14 -9.81
CA LEU A 69 -1.14 15.05 -10.87
C LEU A 69 -0.03 15.46 -11.84
N ASN A 70 1.22 15.48 -11.36
CA ASN A 70 2.37 15.92 -12.15
C ASN A 70 3.00 14.77 -12.95
N ASN A 71 2.83 13.54 -12.49
CA ASN A 71 3.34 12.35 -13.15
C ASN A 71 2.32 11.21 -13.04
N PRO A 72 1.29 11.20 -13.88
CA PRO A 72 0.21 10.22 -13.83
C PRO A 72 0.64 8.86 -14.40
N ASP A 73 1.75 8.28 -13.93
CA ASP A 73 2.16 6.95 -14.33
C ASP A 73 1.13 5.92 -13.81
N PRO A 74 0.37 5.24 -14.69
CA PRO A 74 -0.63 4.26 -14.29
C PRO A 74 -0.02 3.03 -13.60
N ALA A 75 1.30 2.84 -13.70
CA ALA A 75 2.03 1.78 -13.01
C ALA A 75 2.11 2.00 -11.50
N PHE A 76 1.97 3.26 -11.03
CA PHE A 76 2.02 3.61 -9.63
C PHE A 76 0.63 4.00 -9.12
N LYS A 77 -0.03 3.07 -8.45
CA LYS A 77 -1.21 3.40 -7.63
C LYS A 77 -0.78 3.42 -6.19
N MET A 78 -0.94 4.58 -5.58
CA MET A 78 -0.68 4.75 -4.17
C MET A 78 -1.95 4.61 -3.38
N MET A 79 -1.79 4.22 -2.13
CA MET A 79 -2.88 4.15 -1.20
C MET A 79 -2.51 4.81 0.12
N LEU A 80 -3.47 5.54 0.66
CA LEU A 80 -3.45 6.00 2.02
C LEU A 80 -4.57 5.26 2.76
N ALA A 81 -4.19 4.36 3.65
CA ALA A 81 -5.15 3.66 4.49
C ALA A 81 -5.52 4.52 5.71
N TYR A 82 -6.76 4.41 6.14
CA TYR A 82 -7.27 5.09 7.33
C TYR A 82 -8.18 4.20 8.13
N ARG A 83 -8.23 4.41 9.43
CA ARG A 83 -9.24 3.85 10.32
C ARG A 83 -9.68 4.86 11.35
N ASN A 84 -10.93 4.74 11.81
CA ASN A 84 -11.50 5.59 12.84
C ASN A 84 -12.60 4.83 13.59
N SER A 85 -12.92 5.22 14.83
CA SER A 85 -14.03 4.64 15.56
C SER A 85 -14.78 5.66 16.42
N TYR A 86 -16.08 5.48 16.52
CA TYR A 86 -16.96 6.25 17.40
C TYR A 86 -17.22 5.54 18.73
N ASP A 87 -17.01 4.23 18.80
CA ASP A 87 -17.20 3.40 19.99
C ASP A 87 -15.96 3.30 20.89
N LYS A 88 -14.93 4.10 20.62
CA LYS A 88 -13.65 4.15 21.34
C LYS A 88 -12.81 2.86 21.25
N SER A 89 -13.20 1.90 20.43
CA SER A 89 -12.52 0.60 20.33
C SER A 89 -11.19 0.68 19.58
N MET A 90 -11.01 1.70 18.73
CA MET A 90 -9.80 1.88 17.93
C MET A 90 -9.32 3.32 18.00
N SER A 91 -8.02 3.49 17.94
CA SER A 91 -7.39 4.79 17.65
C SER A 91 -7.67 5.21 16.22
N VAL A 92 -7.73 6.52 15.93
CA VAL A 92 -7.54 6.99 14.58
C VAL A 92 -6.16 6.59 14.12
N ALA A 93 -6.04 6.06 12.91
CA ALA A 93 -4.75 5.72 12.34
C ALA A 93 -4.73 6.02 10.85
N LEU A 94 -3.57 6.43 10.38
CA LEU A 94 -3.24 6.72 8.99
C LEU A 94 -2.01 5.91 8.63
N ALA A 95 -2.02 5.27 7.47
CA ALA A 95 -0.86 4.56 6.96
C ALA A 95 -0.69 4.92 5.48
N ALA A 96 0.48 5.42 5.14
CA ALA A 96 0.85 5.70 3.77
C ALA A 96 1.62 4.53 3.19
N GLY A 97 1.22 4.06 2.02
CA GLY A 97 1.90 2.99 1.29
C GLY A 97 1.88 3.25 -0.21
N ALA A 98 3.02 3.02 -0.86
CA ALA A 98 3.05 2.94 -2.31
C ALA A 98 2.67 1.51 -2.72
N MET A 99 1.58 1.39 -3.48
CA MET A 99 1.24 0.14 -4.14
C MET A 99 1.51 0.29 -5.63
N VAL A 100 2.55 -0.38 -6.12
CA VAL A 100 2.72 -0.52 -7.56
C VAL A 100 1.69 -1.53 -8.05
N MET A 101 0.71 -1.04 -8.78
CA MET A 101 -0.30 -1.88 -9.41
C MET A 101 -0.10 -1.88 -10.92
N ILE A 102 0.85 -2.68 -11.38
CA ILE A 102 0.81 -3.15 -12.75
C ILE A 102 0.09 -4.50 -12.70
N CYS A 103 -1.02 -4.63 -13.38
CA CYS A 103 -1.86 -5.85 -13.41
C CYS A 103 -2.33 -6.34 -12.03
N SER A 104 -2.73 -5.42 -11.15
CA SER A 104 -3.12 -5.73 -9.76
C SER A 104 -1.99 -6.21 -8.82
N ASN A 105 -0.72 -6.14 -9.22
CA ASN A 105 0.41 -6.47 -8.35
C ASN A 105 0.69 -5.32 -7.38
N GLY A 106 0.80 -5.62 -6.09
CA GLY A 106 1.07 -4.61 -5.07
C GLY A 106 2.54 -4.68 -4.62
N MET A 107 3.34 -3.66 -4.94
CA MET A 107 4.57 -3.42 -4.23
C MET A 107 4.26 -2.49 -3.05
N VAL A 108 4.53 -2.94 -1.83
CA VAL A 108 4.41 -2.12 -0.64
C VAL A 108 5.80 -1.59 -0.28
N ILE A 109 6.00 -0.28 -0.42
CA ILE A 109 7.23 0.39 -0.01
C ILE A 109 6.93 1.22 1.22
N GLY A 110 7.32 0.70 2.38
CA GLY A 110 7.30 1.40 3.65
C GLY A 110 5.94 1.50 4.34
N ASP A 111 5.93 1.17 5.62
CA ASP A 111 4.78 1.34 6.52
C ASP A 111 5.02 2.55 7.42
N ILE A 112 4.59 3.74 6.98
CA ILE A 112 4.53 4.86 7.89
C ILE A 112 3.13 4.90 8.46
N THR A 113 3.00 4.45 9.70
CA THR A 113 1.72 4.43 10.41
C THR A 113 1.72 5.45 11.54
N TYR A 114 0.79 6.38 11.48
CA TYR A 114 0.52 7.31 12.55
C TYR A 114 -0.78 6.92 13.27
N MET A 115 -0.73 6.86 14.59
CA MET A 115 -1.90 6.49 15.41
C MET A 115 -2.08 7.46 16.57
N ARG A 116 -3.33 7.85 16.82
CA ARG A 116 -3.70 8.68 17.96
C ARG A 116 -5.01 8.24 18.60
N ARG A 117 -5.06 8.21 19.94
CA ARG A 117 -6.30 7.98 20.67
C ARG A 117 -7.21 9.21 20.58
N HIS A 118 -8.51 9.01 20.63
CA HIS A 118 -9.53 10.07 20.62
C HIS A 118 -9.59 10.81 21.97
N THR A 119 -8.49 11.39 22.38
CA THR A 119 -8.41 12.21 23.58
C THR A 119 -8.91 13.63 23.31
N LYS A 120 -9.06 14.44 24.35
CA LYS A 120 -9.51 15.84 24.25
C LYS A 120 -8.71 16.65 23.22
N ASN A 121 -7.42 16.40 23.11
CA ASN A 121 -6.50 17.17 22.24
C ASN A 121 -6.23 16.49 20.89
N VAL A 122 -7.07 15.52 20.49
CA VAL A 122 -6.82 14.74 19.26
C VAL A 122 -6.76 15.62 18.00
N PHE A 123 -7.48 16.73 17.96
CA PHE A 123 -7.45 17.64 16.80
C PHE A 123 -6.14 18.42 16.69
N ASP A 124 -5.46 18.71 17.79
CA ASP A 124 -4.16 19.37 17.80
C ASP A 124 -3.11 18.47 17.10
N ASP A 125 -3.17 17.17 17.36
CA ASP A 125 -2.27 16.18 16.78
C ASP A 125 -2.69 15.73 15.37
N LEU A 126 -3.99 15.80 15.05
CA LEU A 126 -4.54 15.27 13.79
C LEU A 126 -4.00 16.02 12.56
N GLY A 127 -3.87 17.34 12.66
CA GLY A 127 -3.30 18.14 11.59
C GLY A 127 -1.87 17.72 11.24
N GLU A 128 -1.03 17.52 12.25
CA GLU A 128 0.34 17.05 12.09
C GLU A 128 0.38 15.62 11.54
N MET A 129 -0.47 14.72 12.03
CA MET A 129 -0.58 13.35 11.50
C MET A 129 -0.92 13.36 10.01
N ILE A 130 -1.90 14.16 9.59
CA ILE A 130 -2.33 14.26 8.20
C ILE A 130 -1.19 14.81 7.35
N TYR A 131 -0.54 15.90 7.79
CA TYR A 131 0.59 16.49 7.10
C TYR A 131 1.73 15.48 6.91
N ASN A 132 2.18 14.85 8.00
CA ASN A 132 3.29 13.90 7.96
C ASN A 132 2.97 12.68 7.10
N THR A 133 1.75 12.15 7.17
CA THR A 133 1.32 11.01 6.34
C THR A 133 1.33 11.35 4.86
N THR A 134 0.76 12.48 4.48
CA THR A 134 0.67 12.88 3.08
C THR A 134 2.03 13.29 2.50
N HIS A 135 2.88 13.91 3.32
CA HIS A 135 4.24 14.26 2.91
C HIS A 135 5.13 13.02 2.73
N SER A 136 5.05 12.06 3.64
CA SER A 136 5.76 10.80 3.51
C SER A 136 5.30 9.98 2.30
N LEU A 137 4.02 10.06 1.95
CA LEU A 137 3.49 9.44 0.74
C LEU A 137 4.17 10.00 -0.51
N ARG A 138 4.32 11.33 -0.63
CA ARG A 138 5.04 11.95 -1.75
C ARG A 138 6.47 11.42 -1.85
N HIS A 139 7.19 11.35 -0.75
CA HIS A 139 8.54 10.81 -0.71
C HIS A 139 8.60 9.33 -1.13
N GLN A 140 7.61 8.53 -0.74
CA GLN A 140 7.51 7.12 -1.14
C GLN A 140 7.26 6.94 -2.64
N ILE A 141 6.52 7.86 -3.28
CA ILE A 141 6.34 7.86 -4.74
C ILE A 141 7.69 8.00 -5.43
N ASP A 142 8.43 9.03 -5.04
CA ASP A 142 9.70 9.37 -5.66
C ASP A 142 10.70 8.20 -5.47
N LYS A 143 10.70 7.59 -4.28
CA LYS A 143 11.49 6.40 -3.99
C LYS A 143 11.06 5.19 -4.84
N ALA A 144 9.76 4.95 -4.98
CA ALA A 144 9.24 3.84 -5.79
C ALA A 144 9.61 4.00 -7.27
N ALA A 145 9.52 5.23 -7.79
CA ALA A 145 9.93 5.53 -9.16
C ALA A 145 11.42 5.26 -9.37
N ALA A 146 12.28 5.70 -8.43
CA ALA A 146 13.71 5.44 -8.49
C ALA A 146 14.03 3.94 -8.46
N ILE A 147 13.38 3.18 -7.58
CA ILE A 147 13.54 1.70 -7.51
C ILE A 147 13.15 1.05 -8.84
N LYS A 148 12.01 1.43 -9.43
CA LYS A 148 11.58 0.92 -10.73
C LYS A 148 12.66 1.14 -11.80
N GLU A 149 13.20 2.36 -11.91
CA GLU A 149 14.22 2.68 -12.89
C GLU A 149 15.46 1.81 -12.71
N VAL A 150 15.94 1.66 -11.48
CA VAL A 150 17.13 0.85 -11.17
C VAL A 150 16.89 -0.63 -11.50
N LEU A 151 15.79 -1.21 -11.06
CA LEU A 151 15.45 -2.60 -11.35
C LEU A 151 15.17 -2.84 -12.86
N HIS A 152 14.68 -1.82 -13.56
CA HIS A 152 14.45 -1.93 -15.01
C HIS A 152 15.76 -1.91 -15.80
N ALA A 153 16.75 -1.16 -15.34
CA ALA A 153 18.07 -1.09 -15.96
C ALA A 153 18.86 -2.39 -15.80
N GLN A 154 18.64 -3.12 -14.70
CA GLN A 154 19.33 -4.38 -14.40
C GLN A 154 18.76 -5.52 -15.25
N GLN A 155 19.53 -5.99 -16.23
CA GLN A 155 19.17 -7.13 -17.07
C GLN A 155 19.65 -8.45 -16.46
N LEU A 156 18.78 -9.43 -16.41
CA LEU A 156 19.01 -10.76 -15.85
C LEU A 156 19.06 -11.80 -16.97
N GLY A 157 20.08 -12.63 -16.95
CA GLY A 157 20.13 -13.86 -17.72
C GLY A 157 19.39 -14.99 -16.98
N ARG A 158 19.22 -16.13 -17.66
CA ARG A 158 18.56 -17.32 -17.07
C ARG A 158 19.23 -17.79 -15.79
N THR A 159 20.56 -17.75 -15.75
CA THR A 159 21.35 -18.18 -14.57
C THR A 159 21.11 -17.24 -13.39
N ASP A 160 21.12 -15.92 -13.64
CA ASP A 160 20.89 -14.91 -12.62
C ASP A 160 19.48 -15.04 -12.04
N THR A 161 18.48 -15.21 -12.91
CA THR A 161 17.09 -15.46 -12.50
C THR A 161 16.96 -16.71 -11.63
N ALA A 162 17.60 -17.80 -12.02
CA ALA A 162 17.58 -19.05 -11.25
C ALA A 162 18.29 -18.89 -9.89
N HIS A 163 19.41 -18.15 -9.86
CA HIS A 163 20.13 -17.86 -8.63
C HIS A 163 19.27 -17.04 -7.65
N ILE A 164 18.71 -15.93 -8.12
CA ILE A 164 17.84 -15.07 -7.30
C ILE A 164 16.67 -15.85 -6.72
N ILE A 165 15.98 -16.66 -7.54
CA ILE A 165 14.87 -17.51 -7.08
C ILE A 165 15.35 -18.52 -6.04
N GLY A 166 16.51 -19.13 -6.26
CA GLY A 166 17.14 -20.08 -5.34
C GLY A 166 17.48 -19.44 -3.99
N ASP A 167 18.04 -18.24 -4.00
CA ASP A 167 18.37 -17.48 -2.80
C ASP A 167 17.11 -17.10 -2.01
N LEU A 168 16.11 -16.55 -2.68
CA LEU A 168 14.82 -16.21 -2.05
C LEU A 168 14.10 -17.41 -1.46
N PHE A 169 14.28 -18.60 -2.05
CA PHE A 169 13.65 -19.82 -1.56
C PHE A 169 14.46 -20.49 -0.44
N TYR A 170 15.76 -20.69 -0.64
CA TYR A 170 16.58 -21.55 0.20
C TYR A 170 17.41 -20.78 1.24
N LYS A 171 17.99 -19.66 0.87
CA LYS A 171 18.85 -18.85 1.75
C LYS A 171 18.04 -17.94 2.66
N HIS A 172 17.03 -17.27 2.12
CA HIS A 172 16.23 -16.28 2.82
C HIS A 172 14.84 -16.79 3.27
N GLU A 173 14.42 -17.96 2.81
CA GLU A 173 13.11 -18.57 3.11
C GLU A 173 11.90 -17.65 2.80
N LEU A 174 12.09 -16.71 1.85
CA LEU A 174 11.09 -15.73 1.45
C LEU A 174 10.08 -16.26 0.43
N LEU A 175 10.32 -17.43 -0.15
CA LEU A 175 9.40 -18.11 -1.05
C LEU A 175 9.07 -19.52 -0.54
N ARG A 176 7.83 -19.94 -0.71
CA ARG A 176 7.38 -21.30 -0.37
C ARG A 176 7.35 -22.18 -1.61
N ALA A 177 7.41 -23.52 -1.43
CA ALA A 177 7.40 -24.48 -2.54
C ALA A 177 6.20 -24.34 -3.50
N ASN A 178 5.00 -24.05 -2.98
CA ASN A 178 3.82 -23.80 -3.81
C ASN A 178 3.92 -22.48 -4.60
N GLN A 179 4.60 -21.48 -4.05
CA GLN A 179 4.87 -20.22 -4.73
C GLN A 179 5.89 -20.37 -5.85
N LEU A 180 6.91 -21.23 -5.68
CA LEU A 180 7.86 -21.56 -6.77
C LEU A 180 7.16 -22.12 -8.00
N THR A 181 6.21 -23.04 -7.82
CA THR A 181 5.46 -23.63 -8.94
C THR A 181 4.59 -22.58 -9.65
N ALA A 182 4.01 -21.64 -8.89
CA ALA A 182 3.25 -20.54 -9.46
C ALA A 182 4.17 -19.56 -10.19
N LEU A 183 5.33 -19.22 -9.59
CA LEU A 183 6.31 -18.31 -10.15
C LEU A 183 6.88 -18.77 -11.49
N THR A 184 7.19 -20.06 -11.62
CA THR A 184 7.67 -20.64 -12.90
C THR A 184 6.66 -20.44 -14.03
N ARG A 185 5.37 -20.53 -13.73
CA ARG A 185 4.31 -20.30 -14.72
C ARG A 185 4.16 -18.80 -15.03
N GLU A 186 4.29 -17.96 -14.02
CA GLU A 186 4.15 -16.51 -14.17
C GLU A 186 5.28 -15.93 -15.02
N ILE A 187 6.53 -16.35 -14.77
CA ILE A 187 7.72 -15.94 -15.55
C ILE A 187 7.53 -16.20 -17.05
N GLU A 188 6.91 -17.33 -17.42
CA GLU A 188 6.72 -17.68 -18.84
C GLU A 188 5.49 -17.04 -19.48
N LYS A 189 4.44 -16.75 -18.70
CA LYS A 189 3.09 -16.45 -19.20
C LYS A 189 2.54 -15.09 -18.79
N SER A 190 3.27 -14.28 -18.03
CA SER A 190 2.82 -12.97 -17.65
C SER A 190 2.56 -12.09 -18.87
N GLU A 191 1.41 -11.41 -18.91
CA GLU A 191 1.06 -10.52 -20.00
C GLU A 191 2.01 -9.31 -20.12
N ASN A 192 2.50 -8.82 -18.97
CA ASN A 192 3.28 -7.57 -18.90
C ASN A 192 4.72 -7.76 -18.46
N PHE A 193 5.04 -8.88 -17.80
CA PHE A 193 6.36 -9.13 -17.20
C PHE A 193 6.96 -10.46 -17.61
N ALA A 194 6.57 -10.99 -18.76
CA ALA A 194 7.12 -12.23 -19.27
C ALA A 194 8.65 -12.14 -19.36
N MET A 195 9.30 -13.23 -18.99
CA MET A 195 10.73 -13.43 -19.07
C MET A 195 11.00 -14.70 -19.89
N PRO A 196 10.92 -14.64 -21.23
CA PRO A 196 11.12 -15.81 -22.09
C PRO A 196 12.46 -16.47 -21.81
N ASN A 197 12.47 -17.77 -21.56
CA ASN A 197 13.65 -18.53 -21.14
C ASN A 197 14.33 -18.01 -19.84
N GLY A 198 13.61 -17.29 -18.98
CA GLY A 198 14.13 -16.69 -17.76
C GLY A 198 15.02 -15.47 -17.99
N GLN A 199 14.85 -14.79 -19.12
CA GLN A 199 15.63 -13.58 -19.46
C GLN A 199 14.71 -12.36 -19.44
N GLY A 200 15.17 -11.29 -18.79
CA GLY A 200 14.42 -10.03 -18.67
C GLY A 200 15.08 -9.07 -17.68
N SER A 201 14.38 -8.03 -17.29
CA SER A 201 14.90 -7.14 -16.26
C SER A 201 14.61 -7.64 -14.83
N ALA A 202 15.39 -7.17 -13.86
CA ALA A 202 15.10 -7.42 -12.44
C ALA A 202 13.69 -6.91 -12.06
N TRP A 203 13.21 -5.86 -12.70
CA TRP A 203 11.83 -5.37 -12.56
C TRP A 203 10.78 -6.41 -12.98
N ASN A 204 11.02 -7.11 -14.10
CA ASN A 204 10.14 -8.18 -14.55
C ASN A 204 10.08 -9.32 -13.54
N LEU A 205 11.24 -9.78 -13.05
CA LEU A 205 11.30 -10.84 -12.05
C LEU A 205 10.63 -10.43 -10.73
N TYR A 206 10.90 -9.22 -10.26
CA TYR A 206 10.28 -8.66 -9.07
C TYR A 206 8.75 -8.68 -9.17
N ASN A 207 8.19 -8.21 -10.30
CA ASN A 207 6.74 -8.20 -10.49
C ASN A 207 6.13 -9.61 -10.57
N ASN A 208 6.81 -10.57 -11.21
CA ASN A 208 6.36 -11.96 -11.24
C ASN A 208 6.33 -12.57 -9.83
N ILE A 209 7.31 -12.27 -8.98
CA ILE A 209 7.36 -12.72 -7.58
C ILE A 209 6.20 -12.09 -6.79
N THR A 210 6.03 -10.78 -6.87
CA THR A 210 4.98 -10.07 -6.14
C THR A 210 3.57 -10.49 -6.57
N GLU A 211 3.35 -10.85 -7.85
CA GLU A 211 2.08 -11.41 -8.33
C GLU A 211 1.73 -12.73 -7.62
N VAL A 212 2.71 -13.60 -7.47
CA VAL A 212 2.51 -14.88 -6.81
C VAL A 212 2.21 -14.72 -5.32
N LEU A 213 2.77 -13.68 -4.68
CA LEU A 213 2.56 -13.40 -3.26
C LEU A 213 1.16 -12.85 -2.94
N LYS A 214 0.50 -12.18 -3.88
CA LYS A 214 -0.86 -11.62 -3.69
C LYS A 214 -1.90 -12.62 -3.23
N LYS A 215 -1.75 -13.86 -3.62
CA LYS A 215 -2.66 -14.93 -3.25
C LYS A 215 -2.49 -15.37 -1.79
N GLY A 216 -1.63 -14.66 -1.03
CA GLY A 216 -1.33 -14.93 0.38
C GLY A 216 -2.10 -14.03 1.36
N ASN A 217 -1.90 -14.27 2.65
CA ASN A 217 -2.51 -13.59 3.79
C ASN A 217 -1.80 -12.26 4.13
N LEU A 218 -2.19 -11.63 5.25
CA LEU A 218 -1.58 -10.42 5.82
C LEU A 218 -0.03 -10.49 5.96
N GLY A 219 0.56 -11.67 6.12
CA GLY A 219 2.02 -11.89 6.09
C GLY A 219 2.69 -11.62 4.73
N ALA A 220 1.92 -11.48 3.65
CA ALA A 220 2.46 -11.13 2.33
C ALA A 220 3.02 -9.69 2.30
N ILE A 221 2.60 -8.81 3.20
CA ILE A 221 3.10 -7.42 3.27
C ILE A 221 4.55 -7.42 3.78
N GLU A 222 4.83 -8.11 4.89
CA GLU A 222 6.19 -8.24 5.43
C GLU A 222 7.10 -8.96 4.43
N GLN A 223 6.63 -10.07 3.87
CA GLN A 223 7.34 -10.84 2.85
C GLN A 223 7.68 -9.98 1.61
N ASN A 224 6.76 -9.15 1.14
CA ASN A 224 7.02 -8.22 0.04
C ASN A 224 8.07 -7.17 0.38
N LYS A 225 8.09 -6.67 1.61
CA LYS A 225 9.09 -5.72 2.09
C LYS A 225 10.49 -6.34 2.07
N GLU A 226 10.65 -7.52 2.67
CA GLU A 226 11.92 -8.23 2.70
C GLU A 226 12.42 -8.59 1.30
N ILE A 227 11.52 -8.97 0.38
CA ILE A 227 11.88 -9.20 -1.03
C ILE A 227 12.34 -7.89 -1.71
N THR A 228 11.67 -6.77 -1.42
CA THR A 228 12.10 -5.47 -1.97
C THR A 228 13.49 -5.10 -1.46
N GLU A 229 13.76 -5.30 -0.18
CA GLU A 229 15.08 -5.07 0.43
C GLU A 229 16.14 -5.97 -0.22
N TYR A 230 15.86 -7.26 -0.38
CA TYR A 230 16.75 -8.19 -1.08
C TYR A 230 17.10 -7.73 -2.52
N PHE A 231 16.10 -7.30 -3.30
CA PHE A 231 16.37 -6.83 -4.66
C PHE A 231 17.25 -5.58 -4.69
N LEU A 232 17.12 -4.70 -3.71
CA LEU A 232 17.92 -3.49 -3.63
C LEU A 232 19.34 -3.71 -3.10
N GLU A 233 19.56 -4.73 -2.31
CA GLU A 233 20.85 -5.00 -1.66
C GLU A 233 21.69 -6.02 -2.41
N GLU A 234 21.07 -7.03 -3.02
CA GLU A 234 21.77 -8.19 -3.58
C GLU A 234 21.66 -8.30 -5.11
N VAL A 235 20.68 -7.63 -5.74
CA VAL A 235 20.42 -7.74 -7.19
C VAL A 235 20.89 -6.49 -7.95
N VAL A 236 20.88 -5.33 -7.30
CA VAL A 236 21.27 -4.03 -7.86
C VAL A 236 22.60 -3.59 -7.26
#